data_84adf601f84f7eb97e574ecc0894a80d
#
_entry.id   84adf601f84f7eb97e574ecc0894a80d
#
_cell.length_a   1.000
_cell.length_b   1.000
_cell.length_c   1.000
_cell.angle_alpha   90.00
_cell.angle_beta   90.00
_cell.angle_gamma   90.00
#
_symmetry.space_group_name_H-M   'P 1'
#
loop_
_entity.id
_entity.type
_entity.pdbx_description
1 polymer ?
#
loop_
_entity_poly.entity_id
_entity_poly.type
_entity_poly.pdbx_seq_one_letter_code
_entity_poly.pdbx_strand_id
1 'polypeptide(L)'
;METQYIKKDNGHTYYYADKEMTVLHRLGSPAIEHADGSKMWWVKGKRHRIDGPAEEYADGYKEWWVEGKFLTEADFKMLHELKEITLEQIAEKFGIELSKLRIKPN
;
A
#
# COMPACT_ATOMS: atom_id res chain seq x y z
N MET A 1 -0.86 13.49 -14.93
CA MET A 1 0.31 13.01 -14.18
C MET A 1 0.39 13.69 -12.83
N GLU A 2 0.59 12.92 -11.78
CA GLU A 2 0.72 13.51 -10.45
C GLU A 2 2.12 14.08 -10.25
N THR A 3 2.20 15.25 -9.61
CA THR A 3 3.48 15.80 -9.20
C THR A 3 3.97 15.05 -7.97
N GLN A 4 5.23 14.64 -8.00
CA GLN A 4 5.83 13.89 -6.91
C GLN A 4 6.79 14.82 -6.15
N TYR A 5 6.64 14.87 -4.82
CA TYR A 5 7.53 15.65 -3.96
C TYR A 5 8.40 14.67 -3.18
N ILE A 6 9.70 14.84 -3.25
CA ILE A 6 10.67 13.86 -2.75
C ILE A 6 11.54 14.49 -1.68
N LYS A 7 11.69 13.78 -0.55
CA LYS A 7 12.60 14.18 0.51
C LYS A 7 13.63 13.08 0.72
N LYS A 8 14.90 13.45 0.82
CA LYS A 8 15.97 12.51 1.14
C LYS A 8 16.62 12.90 2.44
N ASP A 9 16.81 11.94 3.33
CA ASP A 9 17.33 12.19 4.66
C ASP A 9 18.08 10.96 5.18
N ASN A 10 19.39 11.08 5.39
CA ASN A 10 20.23 10.00 5.94
C ASN A 10 20.11 8.67 5.20
N GLY A 11 20.01 8.74 3.86
CA GLY A 11 19.87 7.54 3.05
C GLY A 11 18.44 7.05 2.88
N HIS A 12 17.48 7.65 3.58
CA HIS A 12 16.08 7.35 3.40
C HIS A 12 15.47 8.25 2.33
N THR A 13 14.53 7.72 1.55
CA THR A 13 13.81 8.51 0.55
C THR A 13 12.32 8.43 0.82
N TYR A 14 11.67 9.58 0.83
CA TYR A 14 10.24 9.71 1.10
C TYR A 14 9.57 10.39 -0.08
N TYR A 15 8.42 9.86 -0.50
CA TYR A 15 7.64 10.41 -1.60
C TYR A 15 6.30 10.93 -1.08
N TYR A 16 5.95 12.15 -1.48
CA TYR A 16 4.75 12.82 -0.97
C TYR A 16 3.87 13.31 -2.11
N ALA A 17 2.57 13.40 -1.85
CA ALA A 17 1.62 13.94 -2.79
C ALA A 17 1.55 15.47 -2.75
N ASP A 18 1.97 16.07 -1.64
CA ASP A 18 1.81 17.50 -1.40
C ASP A 18 3.16 18.20 -1.21
N LYS A 19 3.15 19.48 -1.54
CA LYS A 19 4.35 20.33 -1.44
C LYS A 19 4.83 20.43 0.01
N GLU A 20 3.91 20.42 0.98
CA GLU A 20 4.23 20.49 2.41
C GLU A 20 4.81 19.21 2.95
N MET A 21 4.81 18.15 2.14
CA MET A 21 5.36 16.84 2.53
C MET A 21 4.69 16.26 3.77
N THR A 22 3.36 16.27 3.75
CA THR A 22 2.56 15.75 4.87
C THR A 22 1.81 14.47 4.51
N VAL A 23 1.61 14.18 3.21
CA VAL A 23 0.84 13.02 2.75
C VAL A 23 1.75 12.08 1.96
N LEU A 24 2.19 11.01 2.62
CA LEU A 24 3.00 9.98 1.95
C LEU A 24 2.19 9.36 0.82
N HIS A 25 2.78 9.28 -0.36
CA HIS A 25 2.06 8.82 -1.53
C HIS A 25 2.99 8.52 -2.68
N ARG A 26 2.85 7.32 -3.25
CA ARG A 26 3.51 6.98 -4.50
C ARG A 26 2.74 5.82 -5.14
N LEU A 27 2.49 5.91 -6.44
CA LEU A 27 1.79 4.85 -7.16
C LEU A 27 2.81 3.92 -7.83
N GLY A 28 2.60 2.62 -7.68
CA GLY A 28 3.39 1.62 -8.38
C GLY A 28 4.76 1.32 -7.78
N SER A 29 5.16 2.03 -6.73
CA SER A 29 6.46 1.84 -6.09
C SER A 29 6.36 2.25 -4.64
N PRO A 30 7.34 1.88 -3.78
CA PRO A 30 7.25 2.26 -2.37
C PRO A 30 7.34 3.76 -2.18
N ALA A 31 6.52 4.30 -1.27
CA ALA A 31 6.56 5.72 -0.91
C ALA A 31 7.66 6.03 0.08
N ILE A 32 8.17 5.03 0.79
CA ILE A 32 9.34 5.17 1.66
C ILE A 32 10.33 4.08 1.30
N GLU A 33 11.55 4.50 1.05
CA GLU A 33 12.67 3.59 0.83
C GLU A 33 13.71 3.88 1.89
N HIS A 34 13.86 2.97 2.85
CA HIS A 34 14.81 3.15 3.96
C HIS A 34 16.23 2.81 3.54
N ALA A 35 17.19 3.38 4.23
CA ALA A 35 18.60 3.16 3.94
C ALA A 35 19.00 1.68 4.05
N ASP A 36 18.32 0.91 4.89
CA ASP A 36 18.61 -0.52 5.09
C ASP A 36 17.96 -1.42 4.05
N GLY A 37 17.23 -0.85 3.10
CA GLY A 37 16.52 -1.61 2.07
C GLY A 37 15.07 -1.88 2.37
N SER A 38 14.58 -1.53 3.56
CA SER A 38 13.16 -1.69 3.88
C SER A 38 12.32 -0.75 3.02
N LYS A 39 11.13 -1.21 2.63
CA LYS A 39 10.25 -0.46 1.72
C LYS A 39 8.84 -0.43 2.26
N MET A 40 8.19 0.72 2.13
CA MET A 40 6.83 0.93 2.61
C MET A 40 5.99 1.55 1.50
N TRP A 41 4.86 0.94 1.18
CA TRP A 41 3.92 1.44 0.17
C TRP A 41 2.83 2.24 0.85
N TRP A 42 2.67 3.49 0.42
CA TRP A 42 1.66 4.42 0.93
C TRP A 42 0.96 5.08 -0.23
N VAL A 43 -0.35 5.17 -0.15
CA VAL A 43 -1.17 5.86 -1.14
C VAL A 43 -2.12 6.78 -0.39
N LYS A 44 -2.05 8.07 -0.70
CA LYS A 44 -2.90 9.10 -0.09
C LYS A 44 -2.86 9.05 1.44
N GLY A 45 -1.66 8.85 1.98
CA GLY A 45 -1.43 8.85 3.43
C GLY A 45 -1.80 7.55 4.14
N LYS A 46 -2.14 6.50 3.42
CA LYS A 46 -2.49 5.21 4.01
C LYS A 46 -1.58 4.12 3.48
N ARG A 47 -1.18 3.19 4.36
CA ARG A 47 -0.46 2.01 3.90
C ARG A 47 -1.36 1.24 2.95
N HIS A 48 -0.86 0.97 1.76
CA HIS A 48 -1.70 0.36 0.74
C HIS A 48 -0.87 -0.25 -0.37
N ARG A 49 -1.12 -1.53 -0.63
CA ARG A 49 -0.58 -2.19 -1.82
C ARG A 49 -1.46 -3.39 -2.13
N ILE A 50 -1.85 -3.53 -3.40
CA ILE A 50 -2.75 -4.62 -3.81
C ILE A 50 -2.03 -5.77 -4.52
N ASP A 51 -0.77 -5.58 -4.91
CA ASP A 51 -0.02 -6.61 -5.64
C ASP A 51 1.12 -7.21 -4.82
N GLY A 52 1.12 -6.99 -3.52
CA GLY A 52 2.15 -7.53 -2.64
C GLY A 52 2.04 -6.95 -1.25
N PRO A 53 3.02 -7.23 -0.38
CA PRO A 53 3.03 -6.64 0.96
C PRO A 53 3.27 -5.14 0.88
N ALA A 54 2.56 -4.39 1.74
CA ALA A 54 2.72 -2.94 1.80
C ALA A 54 3.94 -2.53 2.62
N GLU A 55 4.49 -3.43 3.41
CA GLU A 55 5.76 -3.21 4.11
C GLU A 55 6.66 -4.41 3.91
N GLU A 56 7.87 -4.15 3.45
CA GLU A 56 8.89 -5.18 3.29
C GLU A 56 10.14 -4.71 4.02
N TYR A 57 10.50 -5.41 5.08
CA TYR A 57 11.66 -5.07 5.89
C TYR A 57 12.92 -5.76 5.39
N ALA A 58 14.06 -5.16 5.66
CA ALA A 58 15.35 -5.67 5.19
C ALA A 58 15.64 -7.09 5.67
N ASP A 59 15.07 -7.49 6.82
CA ASP A 59 15.24 -8.84 7.37
C ASP A 59 14.26 -9.86 6.78
N GLY A 60 13.42 -9.44 5.84
CA GLY A 60 12.45 -10.33 5.19
C GLY A 60 11.06 -10.32 5.81
N TYR A 61 10.86 -9.62 6.93
CA TYR A 61 9.54 -9.50 7.53
C TYR A 61 8.63 -8.69 6.61
N LYS A 62 7.36 -9.07 6.49
CA LYS A 62 6.41 -8.43 5.58
C LYS A 62 5.07 -8.21 6.25
N GLU A 63 4.39 -7.11 5.86
CA GLU A 63 3.03 -6.85 6.29
C GLU A 63 2.18 -6.45 5.11
N TRP A 64 0.96 -6.96 5.06
CA TRP A 64 0.00 -6.67 4.02
C TRP A 64 -1.03 -5.66 4.53
N TRP A 65 -1.20 -4.57 3.79
CA TRP A 65 -2.14 -3.50 4.15
C TRP A 65 -2.89 -3.07 2.91
N VAL A 66 -4.20 -2.90 3.04
CA VAL A 66 -5.05 -2.37 1.96
C VAL A 66 -5.90 -1.25 2.55
N GLU A 67 -5.78 -0.05 1.98
CA GLU A 67 -6.50 1.15 2.42
C GLU A 67 -6.35 1.38 3.92
N GLY A 68 -5.15 1.17 4.45
CA GLY A 68 -4.88 1.38 5.87
C GLY A 68 -5.35 0.27 6.79
N LYS A 69 -5.82 -0.86 6.24
CA LYS A 69 -6.27 -2.00 7.03
C LYS A 69 -5.24 -3.12 6.95
N PHE A 70 -4.81 -3.61 8.10
CA PHE A 70 -3.88 -4.74 8.18
C PHE A 70 -4.57 -6.02 7.79
N LEU A 71 -3.93 -6.82 6.95
CA LEU A 71 -4.41 -8.14 6.55
C LEU A 71 -3.34 -9.18 6.87
N THR A 72 -3.78 -10.38 7.23
CA THR A 72 -2.86 -11.50 7.27
C THR A 72 -2.48 -11.86 5.84
N GLU A 73 -1.38 -12.57 5.66
CA GLU A 73 -0.98 -13.03 4.34
C GLU A 73 -2.07 -13.91 3.73
N ALA A 74 -2.69 -14.78 4.52
CA ALA A 74 -3.75 -15.65 4.05
C ALA A 74 -4.95 -14.85 3.54
N ASP A 75 -5.36 -13.82 4.27
CA ASP A 75 -6.48 -12.96 3.84
C ASP A 75 -6.13 -12.19 2.57
N PHE A 76 -4.90 -11.70 2.49
CA PHE A 76 -4.45 -10.99 1.30
C PHE A 76 -4.48 -11.88 0.06
N LYS A 77 -4.01 -13.12 0.20
CA LYS A 77 -4.05 -14.08 -0.90
C LYS A 77 -5.47 -14.39 -1.32
N MET A 78 -6.39 -14.43 -0.36
CA MET A 78 -7.78 -14.68 -0.66
C MET A 78 -8.37 -13.58 -1.56
N LEU A 79 -7.98 -12.32 -1.37
CA LEU A 79 -8.43 -11.24 -2.23
C LEU A 79 -8.07 -11.48 -3.70
N HIS A 80 -6.94 -12.12 -3.94
CA HIS A 80 -6.46 -12.35 -5.31
C HIS A 80 -6.96 -13.66 -5.91
N GLU A 81 -7.29 -14.64 -5.08
CA GLU A 81 -7.64 -15.97 -5.53
C GLU A 81 -9.14 -16.18 -5.73
N LEU A 82 -9.97 -15.50 -4.93
CA LEU A 82 -11.42 -15.66 -5.01
C LEU A 82 -12.00 -14.72 -6.06
N LYS A 83 -11.91 -15.14 -7.30
CA LYS A 83 -12.39 -14.32 -8.41
C LYS A 83 -13.89 -14.23 -8.53
N GLU A 84 -14.61 -15.12 -7.84
CA GLU A 84 -16.04 -15.22 -7.94
C GLU A 84 -16.80 -14.40 -6.89
N ILE A 85 -16.08 -13.84 -5.90
CA ILE A 85 -16.74 -13.01 -4.91
C ILE A 85 -16.81 -11.56 -5.41
N THR A 86 -17.84 -10.86 -4.96
CA THR A 86 -18.04 -9.48 -5.37
C THR A 86 -17.15 -8.55 -4.57
N LEU A 87 -16.95 -7.33 -5.09
CA LEU A 87 -16.24 -6.30 -4.34
C LEU A 87 -16.93 -5.99 -3.02
N GLU A 88 -18.27 -6.07 -3.00
CA GLU A 88 -19.05 -5.85 -1.79
C GLU A 88 -18.73 -6.87 -0.73
N GLN A 89 -18.61 -8.13 -1.11
CA GLN A 89 -18.26 -9.21 -0.18
C GLN A 89 -16.84 -9.04 0.35
N ILE A 90 -15.92 -8.61 -0.49
CA ILE A 90 -14.55 -8.33 -0.07
C ILE A 90 -14.51 -7.18 0.92
N ALA A 91 -15.20 -6.09 0.60
CA ALA A 91 -15.24 -4.91 1.45
C ALA A 91 -15.85 -5.23 2.82
N GLU A 92 -16.94 -5.99 2.83
CA GLU A 92 -17.60 -6.40 4.07
C GLU A 92 -16.67 -7.24 4.93
N LYS A 93 -16.01 -8.23 4.34
CA LYS A 93 -15.15 -9.16 5.06
C LYS A 93 -13.96 -8.43 5.73
N PHE A 94 -13.38 -7.46 5.04
CA PHE A 94 -12.17 -6.79 5.54
C PHE A 94 -12.43 -5.40 6.11
N GLY A 95 -13.68 -4.95 6.14
CA GLY A 95 -14.03 -3.64 6.68
C GLY A 95 -13.50 -2.48 5.85
N ILE A 96 -13.37 -2.67 4.55
CA ILE A 96 -12.84 -1.67 3.63
C ILE A 96 -14.00 -0.97 2.92
N GLU A 97 -13.90 0.36 2.75
CA GLU A 97 -14.92 1.08 1.97
C GLU A 97 -14.85 0.66 0.52
N LEU A 98 -15.99 0.25 -0.03
CA LEU A 98 -16.07 -0.25 -1.38
C LEU A 98 -15.54 0.73 -2.42
N SER A 99 -15.83 2.01 -2.24
CA SER A 99 -15.39 3.05 -3.19
C SER A 99 -13.87 3.22 -3.23
N LYS A 100 -13.18 2.72 -2.22
CA LYS A 100 -11.72 2.83 -2.13
C LYS A 100 -10.99 1.55 -2.49
N LEU A 101 -11.72 0.48 -2.72
CA LEU A 101 -11.12 -0.79 -3.07
C LEU A 101 -10.66 -0.76 -4.52
N ARG A 102 -9.38 -0.99 -4.75
CA ARG A 102 -8.76 -0.84 -6.08
C ARG A 102 -8.19 -2.15 -6.60
N ILE A 103 -9.01 -3.17 -6.59
CA ILE A 103 -8.66 -4.43 -7.20
C ILE A 103 -8.91 -4.31 -8.68
N LYS A 104 -7.91 -4.63 -9.48
CA LYS A 104 -8.05 -4.54 -10.94
C LYS A 104 -9.06 -5.58 -11.41
N PRO A 105 -10.02 -5.18 -12.21
CA PRO A 105 -10.87 -6.15 -12.88
C PRO A 105 -10.03 -6.90 -13.91
N ASN A 106 -10.33 -8.12 -14.11
CA ASN A 106 -9.64 -8.92 -15.12
C ASN A 106 -10.37 -8.86 -16.44
#